data_c851783fe1f1206412a8d3d3b782bfb7
#
_entry.id   c851783fe1f1206412a8d3d3b782bfb7
#
_cell.length_a   1.000
_cell.length_b   1.000
_cell.length_c   1.000
_cell.angle_alpha   90.00
_cell.angle_beta   90.00
_cell.angle_gamma   90.00
#
_symmetry.space_group_name_H-M   'P 1'
#
loop_
_entity.id
_entity.type
_entity.pdbx_description
1 polymer ?
#
loop_
_entity_poly.entity_id
_entity_poly.type
_entity_poly.pdbx_seq_one_letter_code
_entity_poly.pdbx_strand_id
1 'polypeptide(L)'
;IAYPHLAKNPIHMAAPALAELASTHWDAGNAYFPPTSWQVSNIHGGTGASNVIPGTVVIDFNFRFSTERTPESLQAQVVDILARHGLHAGSEHDLAWTLGGRPFLTTPGTLVDAVRAAIREETGLETELSTTGGTSDGRFIAQICPQVIELGPPNATIHKIDEHVAVADIEPLKNIYRRVLHNLAQQQACAR
;
A
#
# COMPACT_ATOMS: atom_id res chain seq x y z
N ILE A 1 -37.42 -13.77 -3.20
CA ILE A 1 -37.11 -13.84 -4.64
C ILE A 1 -38.39 -13.78 -5.51
N ALA A 2 -39.47 -14.44 -5.10
CA ALA A 2 -40.69 -14.51 -5.89
C ALA A 2 -41.38 -13.15 -6.14
N TYR A 3 -41.10 -12.15 -5.29
CA TYR A 3 -41.70 -10.81 -5.38
C TYR A 3 -40.61 -9.73 -5.40
N PRO A 4 -39.79 -9.64 -6.47
CA PRO A 4 -38.61 -8.75 -6.51
C PRO A 4 -38.99 -7.27 -6.40
N HIS A 5 -40.20 -6.87 -6.79
CA HIS A 5 -40.70 -5.49 -6.66
C HIS A 5 -40.94 -5.03 -5.21
N LEU A 6 -41.00 -5.97 -4.27
CA LEU A 6 -41.14 -5.69 -2.81
C LEU A 6 -39.83 -5.71 -2.05
N ALA A 7 -38.73 -5.98 -2.73
CA ALA A 7 -37.42 -6.15 -2.08
C ALA A 7 -36.37 -5.25 -2.69
N LYS A 8 -35.45 -4.76 -1.85
CA LYS A 8 -34.19 -4.17 -2.27
C LYS A 8 -33.10 -5.22 -2.09
N ASN A 9 -32.37 -5.56 -3.16
CA ASN A 9 -31.26 -6.50 -3.10
C ASN A 9 -29.95 -5.72 -2.99
N PRO A 10 -29.26 -5.72 -1.85
CA PRO A 10 -28.03 -4.93 -1.66
C PRO A 10 -26.91 -5.38 -2.58
N ILE A 11 -26.84 -6.64 -2.99
CA ILE A 11 -25.86 -7.13 -3.96
C ILE A 11 -26.09 -6.46 -5.32
N HIS A 12 -27.34 -6.43 -5.79
CA HIS A 12 -27.67 -5.79 -7.07
C HIS A 12 -27.50 -4.26 -7.03
N MET A 13 -27.75 -3.64 -5.87
CA MET A 13 -27.56 -2.21 -5.68
C MET A 13 -26.07 -1.84 -5.67
N ALA A 14 -25.21 -2.64 -5.04
CA ALA A 14 -23.78 -2.40 -4.96
C ALA A 14 -23.04 -2.69 -6.28
N ALA A 15 -23.50 -3.66 -7.08
CA ALA A 15 -22.77 -4.17 -8.25
C ALA A 15 -22.37 -3.09 -9.27
N PRO A 16 -23.23 -2.13 -9.68
CA PRO A 16 -22.84 -1.06 -10.61
C PRO A 16 -21.74 -0.15 -10.04
N ALA A 17 -21.84 0.22 -8.77
CA ALA A 17 -20.82 1.04 -8.10
C ALA A 17 -19.48 0.31 -7.97
N LEU A 18 -19.50 -0.99 -7.66
CA LEU A 18 -18.30 -1.82 -7.62
C LEU A 18 -17.64 -1.93 -8.99
N ALA A 19 -18.42 -2.06 -10.06
CA ALA A 19 -17.88 -2.10 -11.42
C ALA A 19 -17.19 -0.78 -11.79
N GLU A 20 -17.77 0.37 -11.43
CA GLU A 20 -17.15 1.68 -11.63
C GLU A 20 -15.89 1.83 -10.77
N LEU A 21 -15.94 1.50 -9.48
CA LEU A 21 -14.77 1.56 -8.57
C LEU A 21 -13.61 0.71 -9.10
N ALA A 22 -13.90 -0.51 -9.58
CA ALA A 22 -12.89 -1.43 -10.10
C ALA A 22 -12.27 -0.96 -11.42
N SER A 23 -12.99 -0.19 -12.23
CA SER A 23 -12.53 0.35 -13.51
C SER A 23 -12.00 1.77 -13.43
N THR A 24 -12.12 2.43 -12.27
CA THR A 24 -11.67 3.82 -12.08
C THR A 24 -10.16 3.92 -12.21
N HIS A 25 -9.71 4.83 -13.06
CA HIS A 25 -8.33 5.26 -13.12
C HIS A 25 -8.11 6.34 -12.03
N TRP A 26 -7.49 5.93 -10.93
CA TRP A 26 -7.34 6.77 -9.73
C TRP A 26 -6.29 7.88 -9.92
N ASP A 27 -5.13 7.53 -10.50
CA ASP A 27 -4.05 8.42 -10.95
C ASP A 27 -3.09 7.66 -11.89
N ALA A 28 -2.12 8.36 -12.44
CA ALA A 28 -1.11 7.76 -13.30
C ALA A 28 0.17 7.32 -12.55
N GLY A 29 0.22 7.49 -11.22
CA GLY A 29 1.46 7.38 -10.48
C GLY A 29 2.45 8.50 -10.84
N ASN A 30 3.72 8.29 -10.52
CA ASN A 30 4.80 9.21 -10.87
C ASN A 30 6.12 8.46 -11.07
N ALA A 31 7.24 9.17 -11.18
CA ALA A 31 8.57 8.57 -11.37
C ALA A 31 8.99 7.59 -10.27
N TYR A 32 8.35 7.64 -9.09
CA TYR A 32 8.73 6.87 -7.92
C TYR A 32 7.65 5.88 -7.47
N PHE A 33 6.40 6.12 -7.83
CA PHE A 33 5.26 5.32 -7.39
C PHE A 33 4.44 4.82 -8.57
N PRO A 34 3.99 3.57 -8.53
CA PRO A 34 3.00 3.08 -9.49
C PRO A 34 1.67 3.80 -9.30
N PRO A 35 0.76 3.71 -10.29
CA PRO A 35 -0.59 4.22 -10.16
C PRO A 35 -1.30 3.69 -8.92
N THR A 36 -2.11 4.54 -8.30
CA THR A 36 -3.00 4.13 -7.21
C THR A 36 -3.94 3.02 -7.68
N SER A 37 -4.04 1.97 -6.88
CA SER A 37 -4.92 0.83 -7.14
C SER A 37 -5.96 0.66 -6.04
N TRP A 38 -7.14 0.16 -6.43
CA TRP A 38 -8.23 -0.21 -5.56
C TRP A 38 -8.57 -1.69 -5.77
N GLN A 39 -8.71 -2.45 -4.68
CA GLN A 39 -8.99 -3.88 -4.73
C GLN A 39 -10.01 -4.27 -3.67
N VAL A 40 -10.99 -5.06 -4.05
CA VAL A 40 -11.86 -5.75 -3.09
C VAL A 40 -11.13 -6.98 -2.58
N SER A 41 -11.07 -7.13 -1.26
CA SER A 41 -10.47 -8.29 -0.61
C SER A 41 -11.50 -9.33 -0.16
N ASN A 42 -12.70 -8.87 0.23
CA ASN A 42 -13.78 -9.77 0.66
C ASN A 42 -15.15 -9.21 0.26
N ILE A 43 -16.08 -10.12 -0.02
CA ILE A 43 -17.52 -9.82 -0.16
C ILE A 43 -18.27 -10.87 0.65
N HIS A 44 -19.09 -10.41 1.60
CA HIS A 44 -19.92 -11.25 2.44
C HIS A 44 -21.39 -10.82 2.31
N GLY A 45 -22.22 -11.73 1.89
CA GLY A 45 -23.67 -11.50 1.76
C GLY A 45 -24.43 -12.80 1.61
N GLY A 46 -25.72 -12.74 1.89
CA GLY A 46 -26.59 -13.91 1.82
C GLY A 46 -26.67 -14.70 3.13
N THR A 47 -27.69 -15.54 3.21
CA THR A 47 -28.00 -16.39 4.37
C THR A 47 -27.66 -17.86 4.11
N GLY A 48 -27.12 -18.17 2.91
CA GLY A 48 -26.93 -19.55 2.43
C GLY A 48 -28.17 -20.16 1.78
N ALA A 49 -29.36 -19.58 1.96
CA ALA A 49 -30.59 -20.04 1.31
C ALA A 49 -30.73 -19.45 -0.10
N SER A 50 -30.96 -20.30 -1.08
CA SER A 50 -31.04 -19.89 -2.51
C SER A 50 -32.27 -19.04 -2.86
N ASN A 51 -33.28 -19.00 -2.01
CA ASN A 51 -34.55 -18.31 -2.21
C ASN A 51 -34.73 -17.07 -1.31
N VAL A 52 -33.71 -16.63 -0.61
CA VAL A 52 -33.75 -15.46 0.28
C VAL A 52 -32.79 -14.38 -0.23
N ILE A 53 -33.33 -13.16 -0.40
CA ILE A 53 -32.51 -11.96 -0.69
C ILE A 53 -31.88 -11.50 0.62
N PRO A 54 -30.56 -11.24 0.68
CA PRO A 54 -29.93 -10.76 1.91
C PRO A 54 -30.40 -9.35 2.27
N GLY A 55 -30.38 -9.03 3.57
CA GLY A 55 -30.66 -7.67 4.04
C GLY A 55 -29.46 -6.73 3.90
N THR A 56 -28.23 -7.30 3.90
CA THR A 56 -26.98 -6.54 3.82
C THR A 56 -25.96 -7.27 2.96
N VAL A 57 -25.00 -6.52 2.44
CA VAL A 57 -23.74 -7.01 1.89
C VAL A 57 -22.60 -6.22 2.53
N VAL A 58 -21.56 -6.93 2.98
CA VAL A 58 -20.33 -6.32 3.52
C VAL A 58 -19.22 -6.51 2.49
N ILE A 59 -18.52 -5.44 2.19
CA ILE A 59 -17.47 -5.42 1.16
C ILE A 59 -16.23 -4.78 1.76
N ASP A 60 -15.18 -5.59 1.90
CA ASP A 60 -13.87 -5.10 2.34
C ASP A 60 -13.02 -4.78 1.12
N PHE A 61 -12.47 -3.58 1.10
CA PHE A 61 -11.60 -3.13 0.03
C PHE A 61 -10.39 -2.38 0.56
N ASN A 62 -9.36 -2.26 -0.27
CA ASN A 62 -8.12 -1.60 0.08
C ASN A 62 -7.61 -0.74 -1.06
N PHE A 63 -6.96 0.37 -0.69
CA PHE A 63 -6.16 1.19 -1.60
C PHE A 63 -4.68 0.94 -1.37
N ARG A 64 -3.92 0.86 -2.48
CA ARG A 64 -2.50 1.15 -2.53
C ARG A 64 -2.34 2.44 -3.29
N PHE A 65 -1.93 3.51 -2.62
CA PHE A 65 -1.95 4.84 -3.22
C PHE A 65 -0.57 5.50 -3.22
N SER A 66 -0.36 6.33 -4.24
CA SER A 66 0.85 7.10 -4.47
C SER A 66 0.80 8.45 -3.75
N THR A 67 1.88 9.22 -3.85
CA THR A 67 1.94 10.61 -3.35
C THR A 67 1.06 11.58 -4.15
N GLU A 68 0.48 11.14 -5.27
CA GLU A 68 -0.46 11.93 -6.09
C GLU A 68 -1.86 12.04 -5.46
N ARG A 69 -2.15 11.22 -4.47
CA ARG A 69 -3.45 11.15 -3.81
C ARG A 69 -3.32 11.28 -2.31
N THR A 70 -4.35 11.82 -1.68
CA THR A 70 -4.49 11.81 -0.22
C THR A 70 -5.62 10.86 0.20
N PRO A 71 -5.59 10.32 1.42
CA PRO A 71 -6.70 9.52 1.94
C PRO A 71 -8.05 10.22 1.78
N GLU A 72 -8.09 11.49 2.09
CA GLU A 72 -9.30 12.32 2.04
C GLU A 72 -9.83 12.45 0.60
N SER A 73 -8.94 12.62 -0.39
CA SER A 73 -9.33 12.68 -1.81
C SER A 73 -9.87 11.36 -2.33
N LEU A 74 -9.30 10.23 -1.89
CA LEU A 74 -9.77 8.89 -2.24
C LEU A 74 -11.13 8.59 -1.62
N GLN A 75 -11.30 8.92 -0.33
CA GLN A 75 -12.57 8.77 0.38
C GLN A 75 -13.68 9.58 -0.29
N ALA A 76 -13.41 10.84 -0.62
CA ALA A 76 -14.39 11.70 -1.29
C ALA A 76 -14.79 11.13 -2.65
N GLN A 77 -13.85 10.62 -3.43
CA GLN A 77 -14.14 10.02 -4.74
C GLN A 77 -14.96 8.72 -4.62
N VAL A 78 -14.69 7.88 -3.62
CA VAL A 78 -15.52 6.68 -3.36
C VAL A 78 -16.95 7.09 -3.02
N VAL A 79 -17.14 8.04 -2.10
CA VAL A 79 -18.47 8.54 -1.71
C VAL A 79 -19.22 9.10 -2.92
N ASP A 80 -18.54 9.87 -3.79
CA ASP A 80 -19.11 10.42 -5.00
C ASP A 80 -19.55 9.32 -5.98
N ILE A 81 -18.72 8.29 -6.18
CA ILE A 81 -19.10 7.14 -7.02
C ILE A 81 -20.33 6.43 -6.45
N LEU A 82 -20.36 6.14 -5.15
CA LEU A 82 -21.50 5.52 -4.50
C LEU A 82 -22.78 6.34 -4.69
N ALA A 83 -22.69 7.66 -4.48
CA ALA A 83 -23.82 8.57 -4.62
C ALA A 83 -24.37 8.63 -6.06
N ARG A 84 -23.51 8.58 -7.09
CA ARG A 84 -23.93 8.50 -8.50
C ARG A 84 -24.76 7.24 -8.81
N HIS A 85 -24.54 6.16 -8.07
CA HIS A 85 -25.30 4.92 -8.16
C HIS A 85 -26.47 4.85 -7.17
N GLY A 86 -26.85 5.99 -6.55
CA GLY A 86 -27.99 6.08 -5.64
C GLY A 86 -27.74 5.44 -4.28
N LEU A 87 -26.48 5.22 -3.93
CA LEU A 87 -26.09 4.71 -2.62
C LEU A 87 -25.67 5.91 -1.74
N HIS A 88 -26.53 6.30 -0.83
CA HIS A 88 -26.32 7.46 0.05
C HIS A 88 -25.96 7.02 1.47
N ALA A 89 -25.05 7.76 2.10
CA ALA A 89 -24.59 7.48 3.46
C ALA A 89 -25.74 7.53 4.47
N GLY A 90 -25.75 6.58 5.41
CA GLY A 90 -26.72 6.49 6.48
C GLY A 90 -28.06 5.89 6.07
N SER A 91 -28.32 5.67 4.78
CA SER A 91 -29.55 5.01 4.28
C SER A 91 -29.26 3.74 3.49
N GLU A 92 -28.39 3.81 2.48
CA GLU A 92 -28.03 2.68 1.62
C GLU A 92 -26.64 2.12 1.92
N HIS A 93 -25.72 2.91 2.52
CA HIS A 93 -24.41 2.41 2.92
C HIS A 93 -23.87 3.09 4.16
N ASP A 94 -22.95 2.38 4.84
CA ASP A 94 -22.04 2.89 5.85
C ASP A 94 -20.61 2.56 5.44
N LEU A 95 -19.69 3.53 5.58
CA LEU A 95 -18.27 3.37 5.29
C LEU A 95 -17.46 3.51 6.57
N ALA A 96 -16.60 2.52 6.84
CA ALA A 96 -15.57 2.59 7.86
C ALA A 96 -14.18 2.66 7.19
N TRP A 97 -13.34 3.58 7.66
CA TRP A 97 -12.02 3.81 7.09
C TRP A 97 -10.92 3.58 8.13
N THR A 98 -9.90 2.85 7.71
CA THR A 98 -8.67 2.67 8.50
C THR A 98 -7.47 3.07 7.65
N LEU A 99 -6.72 4.08 8.11
CA LEU A 99 -5.48 4.48 7.46
C LEU A 99 -4.32 3.65 8.01
N GLY A 100 -3.81 2.73 7.21
CA GLY A 100 -2.64 1.91 7.56
C GLY A 100 -1.33 2.69 7.52
N GLY A 101 -1.22 3.66 6.61
CA GLY A 101 -0.06 4.54 6.47
C GLY A 101 -0.19 5.46 5.26
N ARG A 102 0.58 6.55 5.28
CA ARG A 102 0.74 7.44 4.14
C ARG A 102 1.97 7.01 3.34
N PRO A 103 1.98 7.15 2.00
CA PRO A 103 3.19 6.97 1.23
C PRO A 103 4.23 8.00 1.64
N PHE A 104 5.50 7.62 1.64
CA PHE A 104 6.61 8.54 1.86
C PHE A 104 7.69 8.31 0.80
N LEU A 105 8.47 9.34 0.53
CA LEU A 105 9.58 9.30 -0.38
C LEU A 105 10.81 9.93 0.29
N THR A 106 11.88 9.17 0.36
CA THR A 106 13.19 9.70 0.73
C THR A 106 13.86 10.29 -0.50
N THR A 107 14.08 11.59 -0.48
CA THR A 107 14.84 12.27 -1.53
C THR A 107 16.31 11.85 -1.51
N PRO A 108 17.02 11.89 -2.67
CA PRO A 108 18.45 11.69 -2.71
C PRO A 108 19.17 12.57 -1.67
N GLY A 109 20.13 11.98 -0.96
CA GLY A 109 20.85 12.65 0.12
C GLY A 109 21.89 11.74 0.77
N THR A 110 22.48 12.23 1.85
CA THR A 110 23.63 11.59 2.51
C THR A 110 23.40 10.13 2.90
N LEU A 111 22.19 9.78 3.36
CA LEU A 111 21.86 8.39 3.69
C LEU A 111 21.79 7.51 2.44
N VAL A 112 21.14 7.99 1.37
CA VAL A 112 21.03 7.27 0.09
C VAL A 112 22.43 7.01 -0.47
N ASP A 113 23.29 8.03 -0.49
CA ASP A 113 24.64 7.92 -1.03
C ASP A 113 25.51 6.98 -0.19
N ALA A 114 25.42 7.05 1.14
CA ALA A 114 26.15 6.16 2.05
C ALA A 114 25.75 4.70 1.87
N VAL A 115 24.46 4.41 1.69
CA VAL A 115 23.96 3.06 1.49
C VAL A 115 24.37 2.51 0.12
N ARG A 116 24.21 3.29 -0.96
CA ARG A 116 24.63 2.88 -2.31
C ARG A 116 26.13 2.58 -2.38
N ALA A 117 26.96 3.45 -1.79
CA ALA A 117 28.40 3.24 -1.71
C ALA A 117 28.74 1.96 -0.95
N ALA A 118 28.13 1.74 0.22
CA ALA A 118 28.37 0.56 1.04
C ALA A 118 28.01 -0.76 0.33
N ILE A 119 26.88 -0.79 -0.40
CA ILE A 119 26.46 -1.97 -1.16
C ILE A 119 27.44 -2.23 -2.29
N ARG A 120 27.78 -1.21 -3.08
CA ARG A 120 28.73 -1.35 -4.18
C ARG A 120 30.11 -1.82 -3.71
N GLU A 121 30.62 -1.27 -2.62
CA GLU A 121 31.92 -1.67 -2.06
C GLU A 121 31.94 -3.10 -1.53
N GLU A 122 30.85 -3.58 -0.95
CA GLU A 122 30.78 -4.94 -0.39
C GLU A 122 30.45 -6.00 -1.43
N THR A 123 29.59 -5.67 -2.40
CA THR A 123 29.02 -6.67 -3.31
C THR A 123 29.37 -6.45 -4.77
N GLY A 124 29.88 -5.29 -5.15
CA GLY A 124 30.07 -4.89 -6.55
C GLY A 124 28.78 -4.55 -7.30
N LEU A 125 27.62 -4.58 -6.65
CA LEU A 125 26.32 -4.33 -7.26
C LEU A 125 25.98 -2.84 -7.24
N GLU A 126 25.38 -2.37 -8.34
CA GLU A 126 24.70 -1.07 -8.37
C GLU A 126 23.25 -1.27 -7.94
N THR A 127 22.81 -0.46 -6.98
CA THR A 127 21.45 -0.54 -6.44
C THR A 127 20.47 0.33 -7.21
N GLU A 128 19.27 -0.17 -7.37
CA GLU A 128 18.11 0.60 -7.80
C GLU A 128 17.41 1.20 -6.57
N LEU A 129 16.97 2.46 -6.69
CA LEU A 129 16.08 3.09 -5.71
C LEU A 129 14.65 2.78 -6.11
N SER A 130 13.90 2.13 -5.21
CA SER A 130 12.55 1.68 -5.48
C SER A 130 11.62 2.01 -4.31
N THR A 131 10.36 2.26 -4.62
CA THR A 131 9.26 2.38 -3.64
C THR A 131 8.35 1.15 -3.67
N THR A 132 8.76 0.09 -4.38
CA THR A 132 8.03 -1.18 -4.45
C THR A 132 8.27 -2.01 -3.19
N GLY A 133 7.33 -2.89 -2.87
CA GLY A 133 7.43 -3.78 -1.73
C GLY A 133 6.27 -3.65 -0.75
N GLY A 134 6.43 -4.24 0.43
CA GLY A 134 5.45 -4.21 1.49
C GLY A 134 5.44 -2.89 2.26
N THR A 135 4.41 -2.71 3.07
CA THR A 135 4.36 -1.60 4.03
C THR A 135 5.26 -1.94 5.23
N SER A 136 6.12 -1.01 5.62
CA SER A 136 7.03 -1.16 6.76
C SER A 136 6.81 -0.09 7.82
N ASP A 137 7.52 -0.22 8.95
CA ASP A 137 7.55 0.78 10.02
C ASP A 137 8.29 2.06 9.61
N GLY A 138 8.99 2.04 8.47
CA GLY A 138 9.58 3.24 7.85
C GLY A 138 8.56 4.38 7.68
N ARG A 139 7.29 4.06 7.45
CA ARG A 139 6.19 5.04 7.36
C ARG A 139 6.00 5.90 8.63
N PHE A 140 6.33 5.36 9.80
CA PHE A 140 6.27 6.11 11.06
C PHE A 140 7.52 6.95 11.25
N ILE A 141 8.69 6.39 10.94
CA ILE A 141 9.96 7.08 11.02
C ILE A 141 10.03 8.27 10.05
N ALA A 142 9.45 8.13 8.86
CA ALA A 142 9.41 9.19 7.85
C ALA A 142 8.64 10.45 8.30
N GLN A 143 7.83 10.35 9.36
CA GLN A 143 7.16 11.52 9.95
C GLN A 143 8.10 12.39 10.80
N ILE A 144 9.21 11.83 11.27
CA ILE A 144 10.17 12.50 12.16
C ILE A 144 11.58 12.58 11.59
N CYS A 145 11.88 11.79 10.55
CA CYS A 145 13.18 11.77 9.88
C CYS A 145 13.00 12.07 8.38
N PRO A 146 13.77 12.99 7.81
CA PRO A 146 13.68 13.36 6.40
C PRO A 146 14.27 12.29 5.44
N GLN A 147 15.09 11.39 5.95
CA GLN A 147 15.68 10.31 5.19
C GLN A 147 15.45 8.97 5.89
N VAL A 148 14.72 8.08 5.22
CA VAL A 148 14.43 6.72 5.67
C VAL A 148 14.67 5.78 4.50
N ILE A 149 15.44 4.73 4.71
CA ILE A 149 15.72 3.69 3.71
C ILE A 149 15.41 2.34 4.32
N GLU A 150 14.83 1.49 3.53
CA GLU A 150 14.66 0.08 3.83
C GLU A 150 15.72 -0.71 3.10
N LEU A 151 16.48 -1.46 3.84
CA LEU A 151 17.54 -2.35 3.35
C LEU A 151 17.52 -3.63 4.17
N GLY A 152 17.50 -4.76 3.49
CA GLY A 152 17.49 -6.07 4.15
C GLY A 152 18.00 -7.17 3.22
N PRO A 153 17.85 -8.43 3.63
CA PRO A 153 18.17 -9.57 2.79
C PRO A 153 17.20 -9.67 1.60
N PRO A 154 17.53 -10.46 0.56
CA PRO A 154 16.60 -10.76 -0.52
C PRO A 154 15.27 -11.31 0.01
N ASN A 155 14.17 -10.80 -0.54
CA ASN A 155 12.82 -11.12 -0.05
C ASN A 155 12.09 -12.20 -0.89
N ALA A 156 12.82 -13.08 -1.56
CA ALA A 156 12.25 -14.08 -2.48
C ALA A 156 11.20 -15.00 -1.82
N THR A 157 11.27 -15.19 -0.52
CA THR A 157 10.38 -16.08 0.25
C THR A 157 9.45 -15.35 1.22
N ILE A 158 9.41 -14.01 1.17
CA ILE A 158 8.55 -13.21 2.04
C ILE A 158 7.08 -13.64 1.93
N HIS A 159 6.41 -13.82 3.06
CA HIS A 159 5.02 -14.26 3.18
C HIS A 159 4.73 -15.66 2.60
N LYS A 160 5.77 -16.47 2.35
CA LYS A 160 5.61 -17.87 1.93
C LYS A 160 5.75 -18.82 3.12
N ILE A 161 5.21 -20.04 2.95
CA ILE A 161 5.51 -21.13 3.86
C ILE A 161 7.02 -21.38 3.82
N ASP A 162 7.65 -21.60 4.97
CA ASP A 162 9.10 -21.76 5.13
C ASP A 162 9.89 -20.49 4.69
N GLU A 163 9.40 -19.31 5.04
CA GLU A 163 10.12 -18.05 4.85
C GLU A 163 11.52 -18.14 5.46
N HIS A 164 12.53 -17.83 4.67
CA HIS A 164 13.92 -17.97 5.06
C HIS A 164 14.84 -16.98 4.37
N VAL A 165 16.03 -16.81 4.92
CA VAL A 165 17.15 -16.10 4.31
C VAL A 165 18.36 -17.05 4.19
N ALA A 166 19.15 -16.89 3.13
CA ALA A 166 20.37 -17.66 2.98
C ALA A 166 21.41 -17.23 4.03
N VAL A 167 22.03 -18.18 4.73
CA VAL A 167 23.08 -17.89 5.72
C VAL A 167 24.23 -17.10 5.11
N ALA A 168 24.54 -17.34 3.84
CA ALA A 168 25.58 -16.63 3.11
C ALA A 168 25.31 -15.12 2.94
N ASP A 169 24.05 -14.68 3.04
CA ASP A 169 23.69 -13.26 2.90
C ASP A 169 23.86 -12.47 4.19
N ILE A 170 23.97 -13.14 5.35
CA ILE A 170 24.02 -12.48 6.66
C ILE A 170 25.32 -11.69 6.84
N GLU A 171 26.46 -12.27 6.52
CA GLU A 171 27.75 -11.61 6.71
C GLU A 171 27.95 -10.41 5.78
N PRO A 172 27.66 -10.49 4.48
CA PRO A 172 27.66 -9.31 3.60
C PRO A 172 26.72 -8.21 4.07
N LEU A 173 25.50 -8.55 4.49
CA LEU A 173 24.52 -7.58 4.99
C LEU A 173 25.03 -6.85 6.25
N LYS A 174 25.62 -7.57 7.20
CA LYS A 174 26.27 -6.97 8.38
C LYS A 174 27.38 -6.00 7.97
N ASN A 175 28.21 -6.39 6.99
CA ASN A 175 29.30 -5.54 6.51
C ASN A 175 28.78 -4.28 5.82
N ILE A 176 27.68 -4.38 5.04
CA ILE A 176 27.03 -3.23 4.43
C ILE A 176 26.57 -2.24 5.52
N TYR A 177 25.86 -2.69 6.56
CA TYR A 177 25.43 -1.81 7.65
C TYR A 177 26.60 -1.13 8.35
N ARG A 178 27.68 -1.86 8.61
CA ARG A 178 28.90 -1.29 9.22
C ARG A 178 29.52 -0.21 8.34
N ARG A 179 29.59 -0.43 7.02
CA ARG A 179 30.08 0.57 6.04
C ARG A 179 29.19 1.79 5.98
N VAL A 180 27.87 1.61 5.99
CA VAL A 180 26.91 2.73 6.02
C VAL A 180 27.18 3.65 7.21
N LEU A 181 27.33 3.07 8.43
CA LEU A 181 27.63 3.85 9.63
C LEU A 181 28.97 4.58 9.52
N HIS A 182 30.00 3.93 8.95
CA HIS A 182 31.29 4.54 8.72
C HIS A 182 31.22 5.71 7.73
N ASN A 183 30.55 5.52 6.60
CA ASN A 183 30.39 6.53 5.56
C ASN A 183 29.65 7.76 6.10
N LEU A 184 28.58 7.56 6.88
CA LEU A 184 27.83 8.65 7.50
C LEU A 184 28.69 9.42 8.52
N ALA A 185 29.50 8.73 9.34
CA ALA A 185 30.38 9.38 10.29
C ALA A 185 31.47 10.24 9.61
N GLN A 186 32.03 9.77 8.49
CA GLN A 186 33.00 10.54 7.70
C GLN A 186 32.37 11.80 7.08
N GLN A 187 31.16 11.71 6.53
CA GLN A 187 30.46 12.86 5.96
C GLN A 187 30.18 13.95 7.00
N GLN A 188 29.83 13.57 8.22
CA GLN A 188 29.66 14.52 9.32
C GLN A 188 30.96 15.19 9.76
N ALA A 189 32.09 14.49 9.70
CA ALA A 189 33.39 15.04 10.03
C ALA A 189 33.90 16.06 8.99
N CYS A 190 33.53 15.87 7.70
CA CYS A 190 33.90 16.81 6.63
C CYS A 190 32.99 18.05 6.55
N ALA A 191 31.82 18.01 7.19
CA ALA A 191 30.84 19.12 7.19
C ALA A 191 31.07 20.12 8.36
N ARG A 192 32.04 19.86 9.25
CA ARG A 192 32.46 20.73 10.32
C ARG A 192 33.75 21.46 9.96
#